data_0f98a0000a67760948695080da4fe6b0
#
_entry.id   0f98a0000a67760948695080da4fe6b0
#
_cell.length_a   1.000
_cell.length_b   1.000
_cell.length_c   1.000
_cell.angle_alpha   90.00
_cell.angle_beta   90.00
_cell.angle_gamma   90.00
#
_symmetry.space_group_name_H-M   'P 1'
#
loop_
_entity.id
_entity.type
_entity.pdbx_description
1 polymer ?
#
loop_
_entity_poly.entity_id
_entity_poly.type
_entity_poly.pdbx_seq_one_letter_code
_entity_poly.pdbx_strand_id
1 'polypeptide(L)'
;ALARTERKSGVGYKGFKFYFDSSVTLEEDLKRRDFTINAIAKDQNGRIIDPFDGRGHLKNKIFKHASPAFEEDPLRVLRFARFKSYKQLHDFDLHEETKVLFGKIVASTELKDLSPERVWMETKKALENNFSDQFFKTLIKYHLTDPWFKNLKSVSCDGDLPELKWADMQRINCFQLSASLPIPNSYIKALESLKQVINFIESNNKSEKLRLLENMNVRRNYEILMHFKQYESLNEHQDYLEKIFKSVMAIDFSVLANLSESEVSNQKQLLYHETLREII
;
A
#
# COMPACT_ATOMS: atom_id res chain seq x y z
N ALA A 1 -25.14 18.05 -6.06
CA ALA A 1 -24.41 18.20 -4.79
C ALA A 1 -24.27 19.70 -4.51
N LEU A 2 -24.42 20.11 -3.26
CA LEU A 2 -24.16 21.49 -2.85
C LEU A 2 -22.65 21.71 -2.87
N ALA A 3 -22.22 22.86 -3.39
CA ALA A 3 -20.84 23.30 -3.29
C ALA A 3 -20.51 23.53 -1.79
N ARG A 4 -19.27 23.22 -1.40
CA ARG A 4 -18.81 23.43 -0.03
C ARG A 4 -17.48 24.15 -0.03
N THR A 5 -17.23 24.95 0.98
CA THR A 5 -15.90 25.53 1.24
C THR A 5 -15.40 25.14 2.64
N GLU A 6 -14.11 25.18 2.80
CA GLU A 6 -13.42 24.85 4.04
C GLU A 6 -12.54 26.03 4.43
N ARG A 7 -12.49 26.38 5.72
CA ARG A 7 -11.55 27.37 6.23
C ARG A 7 -10.73 26.78 7.36
N LYS A 8 -9.42 26.90 7.25
CA LYS A 8 -8.49 26.47 8.32
C LYS A 8 -8.69 27.39 9.53
N SER A 9 -9.10 26.82 10.65
CA SER A 9 -9.32 27.52 11.93
C SER A 9 -8.43 27.02 13.07
N GLY A 10 -7.52 26.07 12.78
CA GLY A 10 -6.61 25.46 13.75
C GLY A 10 -5.58 24.55 13.09
N VAL A 11 -4.81 23.84 13.90
CA VAL A 11 -3.76 22.92 13.44
C VAL A 11 -4.35 21.55 13.13
N GLY A 12 -3.88 20.93 12.04
CA GLY A 12 -4.27 19.58 11.62
C GLY A 12 -5.69 19.48 11.05
N TYR A 13 -6.14 18.25 10.78
CA TYR A 13 -7.45 17.96 10.15
C TYR A 13 -8.66 18.48 10.95
N LYS A 14 -8.60 18.47 12.28
CA LYS A 14 -9.68 19.00 13.14
C LYS A 14 -9.77 20.53 13.10
N GLY A 15 -8.82 21.20 12.49
CA GLY A 15 -8.76 22.65 12.34
C GLY A 15 -9.55 23.18 11.14
N PHE A 16 -10.30 22.36 10.41
CA PHE A 16 -11.14 22.83 9.31
C PHE A 16 -12.59 23.00 9.74
N LYS A 17 -13.16 24.17 9.44
CA LYS A 17 -14.61 24.41 9.50
C LYS A 17 -15.19 24.28 8.10
N PHE A 18 -16.20 23.45 7.97
CA PHE A 18 -16.92 23.22 6.72
C PHE A 18 -18.12 24.16 6.65
N TYR A 19 -18.26 24.84 5.53
CA TYR A 19 -19.42 25.68 5.24
C TYR A 19 -20.16 25.06 4.05
N PHE A 20 -21.41 24.67 4.30
CA PHE A 20 -22.34 24.14 3.32
C PHE A 20 -23.44 25.18 3.14
N ASP A 21 -23.19 26.17 2.30
CA ASP A 21 -24.13 27.25 2.08
C ASP A 21 -24.38 27.38 0.57
N SER A 22 -25.62 27.79 0.23
CA SER A 22 -25.99 28.09 -1.16
C SER A 22 -25.21 29.30 -1.74
N SER A 23 -24.56 30.09 -0.88
CA SER A 23 -23.67 31.20 -1.28
C SER A 23 -22.30 30.74 -1.79
N VAL A 24 -21.89 29.48 -1.51
CA VAL A 24 -20.61 28.96 -1.99
C VAL A 24 -20.68 28.72 -3.49
N THR A 25 -19.85 29.41 -4.23
CA THR A 25 -19.77 29.29 -5.69
C THR A 25 -19.08 28.00 -6.10
N LEU A 26 -19.36 27.52 -7.33
CA LEU A 26 -18.65 26.38 -7.90
C LEU A 26 -17.14 26.64 -8.00
N GLU A 27 -16.76 27.88 -8.33
CA GLU A 27 -15.34 28.25 -8.44
C GLU A 27 -14.62 28.14 -7.10
N GLU A 28 -15.25 28.56 -6.00
CA GLU A 28 -14.71 28.38 -4.65
C GLU A 28 -14.56 26.90 -4.29
N ASP A 29 -15.51 26.04 -4.65
CA ASP A 29 -15.38 24.60 -4.46
C ASP A 29 -14.23 24.00 -5.27
N LEU A 30 -14.04 24.45 -6.52
CA LEU A 30 -12.94 23.99 -7.36
C LEU A 30 -11.58 24.52 -6.87
N LYS A 31 -11.53 25.76 -6.40
CA LYS A 31 -10.31 26.42 -5.92
C LYS A 31 -9.66 25.72 -4.73
N ARG A 32 -10.46 25.12 -3.82
CA ARG A 32 -9.95 24.40 -2.64
C ARG A 32 -9.43 23.00 -2.93
N ARG A 33 -9.59 22.50 -4.16
CA ARG A 33 -9.11 21.16 -4.57
C ARG A 33 -7.59 21.11 -4.62
N ASP A 34 -7.05 19.89 -4.67
CA ASP A 34 -5.60 19.66 -4.68
C ASP A 34 -4.94 20.13 -5.98
N PHE A 35 -5.36 19.59 -7.13
CA PHE A 35 -4.76 19.88 -8.42
C PHE A 35 -5.78 20.40 -9.42
N THR A 36 -5.30 21.22 -10.38
CA THR A 36 -6.12 21.77 -11.45
C THR A 36 -6.83 20.70 -12.28
N ILE A 37 -6.19 19.56 -12.53
CA ILE A 37 -6.79 18.42 -13.22
C ILE A 37 -7.98 17.81 -12.47
N ASN A 38 -8.07 18.01 -11.16
CA ASN A 38 -9.18 17.62 -10.30
C ASN A 38 -10.18 18.77 -10.06
N ALA A 39 -9.86 19.98 -10.55
CA ALA A 39 -10.65 21.18 -10.40
C ALA A 39 -11.45 21.52 -11.68
N ILE A 40 -11.83 20.51 -12.43
CA ILE A 40 -12.69 20.58 -13.62
C ILE A 40 -14.08 20.09 -13.21
N ALA A 41 -15.12 20.79 -13.63
CA ALA A 41 -16.51 20.38 -13.45
C ALA A 41 -17.27 20.32 -14.77
N LYS A 42 -18.42 19.66 -14.77
CA LYS A 42 -19.36 19.60 -15.88
C LYS A 42 -20.74 19.97 -15.35
N ASP A 43 -21.40 20.92 -15.99
CA ASP A 43 -22.75 21.32 -15.64
C ASP A 43 -23.81 20.34 -16.18
N GLN A 44 -25.10 20.61 -15.87
CA GLN A 44 -26.23 19.78 -16.28
C GLN A 44 -26.41 19.74 -17.80
N ASN A 45 -25.97 20.79 -18.51
CA ASN A 45 -26.05 20.92 -19.96
C ASN A 45 -24.85 20.32 -20.69
N GLY A 46 -23.92 19.73 -19.94
CA GLY A 46 -22.70 19.13 -20.48
C GLY A 46 -21.57 20.11 -20.71
N ARG A 47 -21.69 21.40 -20.34
CA ARG A 47 -20.67 22.42 -20.48
C ARG A 47 -19.54 22.17 -19.45
N ILE A 48 -18.32 22.18 -19.92
CA ILE A 48 -17.14 22.07 -19.06
C ILE A 48 -16.81 23.43 -18.42
N ILE A 49 -16.60 23.39 -17.12
CA ILE A 49 -16.19 24.53 -16.29
C ILE A 49 -14.79 24.21 -15.79
N ASP A 50 -13.82 24.99 -16.25
CA ASP A 50 -12.38 24.77 -16.01
C ASP A 50 -11.67 26.11 -15.73
N PRO A 51 -11.87 26.68 -14.53
CA PRO A 51 -11.34 28.01 -14.21
C PRO A 51 -9.82 28.04 -14.01
N PHE A 52 -9.16 26.89 -13.88
CA PHE A 52 -7.74 26.77 -13.54
C PHE A 52 -6.90 26.08 -14.62
N ASP A 53 -7.41 25.98 -15.84
CA ASP A 53 -6.74 25.32 -16.98
C ASP A 53 -6.37 23.84 -16.70
N GLY A 54 -7.23 23.13 -15.99
CA GLY A 54 -7.02 21.73 -15.70
C GLY A 54 -6.95 20.85 -16.95
N ARG A 55 -7.69 21.19 -18.01
CA ARG A 55 -7.62 20.49 -19.31
C ARG A 55 -6.29 20.70 -20.02
N GLY A 56 -5.74 21.92 -19.98
CA GLY A 56 -4.41 22.21 -20.51
C GLY A 56 -3.34 21.43 -19.76
N HIS A 57 -3.40 21.42 -18.43
CA HIS A 57 -2.48 20.64 -17.60
C HIS A 57 -2.63 19.13 -17.81
N LEU A 58 -3.86 18.62 -17.99
CA LEU A 58 -4.10 17.21 -18.31
C LEU A 58 -3.47 16.83 -19.66
N LYS A 59 -3.65 17.68 -20.70
CA LYS A 59 -3.07 17.46 -22.03
C LYS A 59 -1.54 17.45 -22.00
N ASN A 60 -0.96 18.35 -21.20
CA ASN A 60 0.49 18.52 -21.08
C ASN A 60 1.12 17.58 -20.04
N LYS A 61 0.32 16.69 -19.42
CA LYS A 61 0.76 15.75 -18.37
C LYS A 61 1.43 16.44 -17.18
N ILE A 62 0.78 17.48 -16.65
CA ILE A 62 1.31 18.30 -15.55
C ILE A 62 0.36 18.26 -14.35
N PHE A 63 0.90 18.01 -13.17
CA PHE A 63 0.25 18.30 -11.90
C PHE A 63 0.57 19.72 -11.46
N LYS A 64 -0.40 20.61 -11.53
CA LYS A 64 -0.33 21.95 -10.94
C LYS A 64 -1.35 22.08 -9.83
N HIS A 65 -0.99 22.66 -8.70
CA HIS A 65 -1.92 22.95 -7.61
C HIS A 65 -3.02 23.92 -8.08
N ALA A 66 -4.23 23.75 -7.56
CA ALA A 66 -5.37 24.58 -7.99
C ALA A 66 -5.28 26.01 -7.44
N SER A 67 -4.75 26.17 -6.23
CA SER A 67 -4.61 27.48 -5.56
C SER A 67 -3.58 27.42 -4.43
N PRO A 68 -3.18 28.58 -3.84
CA PRO A 68 -2.35 28.62 -2.63
C PRO A 68 -2.93 27.85 -1.44
N ALA A 69 -4.24 27.62 -1.37
CA ALA A 69 -4.87 26.77 -0.36
C ALA A 69 -4.34 25.32 -0.36
N PHE A 70 -3.53 24.94 -1.36
CA PHE A 70 -2.84 23.66 -1.39
C PHE A 70 -1.99 23.41 -0.13
N GLU A 71 -1.34 24.44 0.40
CA GLU A 71 -0.50 24.36 1.60
C GLU A 71 -1.31 24.09 2.89
N GLU A 72 -2.62 24.32 2.89
CA GLU A 72 -3.45 24.15 4.09
C GLU A 72 -3.62 22.68 4.52
N ASP A 73 -3.47 21.72 3.59
CA ASP A 73 -3.57 20.29 3.88
C ASP A 73 -2.31 19.55 3.40
N PRO A 74 -1.37 19.26 4.32
CA PRO A 74 -0.13 18.53 3.98
C PRO A 74 -0.37 17.15 3.36
N LEU A 75 -1.54 16.53 3.55
CA LEU A 75 -1.87 15.25 2.91
C LEU A 75 -1.85 15.33 1.38
N ARG A 76 -2.01 16.52 0.81
CA ARG A 76 -2.05 16.70 -0.65
C ARG A 76 -0.75 16.26 -1.34
N VAL A 77 0.40 16.31 -0.66
CA VAL A 77 1.65 15.77 -1.22
C VAL A 77 1.65 14.24 -1.27
N LEU A 78 1.02 13.56 -0.29
CA LEU A 78 0.83 12.11 -0.34
C LEU A 78 -0.23 11.72 -1.38
N ARG A 79 -1.26 12.54 -1.57
CA ARG A 79 -2.26 12.36 -2.63
C ARG A 79 -1.61 12.46 -4.02
N PHE A 80 -0.65 13.39 -4.22
CA PHE A 80 0.15 13.41 -5.44
C PHE A 80 0.90 12.10 -5.66
N ALA A 81 1.61 11.62 -4.63
CA ALA A 81 2.30 10.35 -4.71
C ALA A 81 1.34 9.20 -5.09
N ARG A 82 0.14 9.16 -4.51
CA ARG A 82 -0.90 8.21 -4.88
C ARG A 82 -1.36 8.38 -6.34
N PHE A 83 -1.56 9.60 -6.83
CA PHE A 83 -1.94 9.81 -8.23
C PHE A 83 -0.88 9.28 -9.20
N LYS A 84 0.39 9.32 -8.84
CA LYS A 84 1.46 8.69 -9.63
C LYS A 84 1.34 7.16 -9.71
N SER A 85 0.57 6.52 -8.85
CA SER A 85 0.29 5.08 -8.94
C SER A 85 -0.79 4.71 -9.97
N TYR A 86 -1.53 5.68 -10.50
CA TYR A 86 -2.52 5.42 -11.56
C TYR A 86 -1.86 5.31 -12.93
N LYS A 87 -2.28 4.32 -13.73
CA LYS A 87 -1.77 4.09 -15.10
C LYS A 87 -1.84 5.34 -15.98
N GLN A 88 -2.88 6.16 -15.82
CA GLN A 88 -3.11 7.35 -16.64
C GLN A 88 -2.29 8.56 -16.21
N LEU A 89 -1.71 8.53 -15.00
CA LEU A 89 -1.08 9.69 -14.37
C LEU A 89 0.38 9.46 -13.95
N HIS A 90 0.89 8.23 -14.11
CA HIS A 90 2.23 7.86 -13.62
C HIS A 90 3.37 8.65 -14.28
N ASP A 91 3.17 9.07 -15.52
CA ASP A 91 4.14 9.82 -16.32
C ASP A 91 3.98 11.36 -16.27
N PHE A 92 3.01 11.86 -15.48
CA PHE A 92 2.82 13.29 -15.30
C PHE A 92 3.94 13.91 -14.46
N ASP A 93 4.40 15.09 -14.84
CA ASP A 93 5.37 15.86 -14.09
C ASP A 93 4.71 16.85 -13.12
N LEU A 94 5.46 17.25 -12.10
CA LEU A 94 5.01 18.27 -11.15
C LEU A 94 5.42 19.66 -11.67
N HIS A 95 4.48 20.61 -11.73
CA HIS A 95 4.73 22.00 -12.14
C HIS A 95 5.72 22.66 -11.18
N GLU A 96 6.61 23.54 -11.70
CA GLU A 96 7.67 24.17 -10.90
C GLU A 96 7.13 24.93 -9.68
N GLU A 97 6.09 25.73 -9.85
CA GLU A 97 5.45 26.43 -8.72
C GLU A 97 4.94 25.45 -7.65
N THR A 98 4.45 24.28 -8.06
CA THR A 98 3.97 23.26 -7.11
C THR A 98 5.13 22.56 -6.40
N LYS A 99 6.28 22.39 -7.05
CA LYS A 99 7.52 21.90 -6.40
C LYS A 99 7.96 22.83 -5.27
N VAL A 100 7.85 24.15 -5.46
CA VAL A 100 8.15 25.13 -4.41
C VAL A 100 7.24 24.94 -3.21
N LEU A 101 5.92 24.71 -3.42
CA LEU A 101 4.99 24.44 -2.32
C LEU A 101 5.31 23.12 -1.61
N PHE A 102 5.70 22.08 -2.34
CA PHE A 102 6.16 20.83 -1.73
C PHE A 102 7.34 21.05 -0.81
N GLY A 103 8.35 21.81 -1.26
CA GLY A 103 9.50 22.18 -0.44
C GLY A 103 9.11 22.87 0.86
N LYS A 104 8.16 23.79 0.81
CA LYS A 104 7.63 24.48 2.01
C LYS A 104 6.93 23.51 2.97
N ILE A 105 6.07 22.61 2.45
CA ILE A 105 5.36 21.63 3.28
C ILE A 105 6.36 20.68 3.96
N VAL A 106 7.38 20.21 3.24
CA VAL A 106 8.44 19.37 3.81
C VAL A 106 9.21 20.12 4.90
N ALA A 107 9.55 21.39 4.67
CA ALA A 107 10.28 22.22 5.63
C ALA A 107 9.45 22.60 6.87
N SER A 108 8.13 22.72 6.73
CA SER A 108 7.23 23.10 7.85
C SER A 108 7.07 22.01 8.90
N THR A 109 7.47 20.78 8.61
CA THR A 109 7.26 19.58 9.45
C THR A 109 5.79 19.21 9.72
N GLU A 110 4.82 19.84 9.06
CA GLU A 110 3.38 19.56 9.25
C GLU A 110 2.97 18.14 8.81
N LEU A 111 3.81 17.43 8.04
CA LEU A 111 3.57 16.02 7.69
C LEU A 111 3.46 15.11 8.92
N LYS A 112 4.10 15.46 10.04
CA LYS A 112 3.99 14.72 11.32
C LYS A 112 2.63 14.87 12.01
N ASP A 113 1.90 15.94 11.68
CA ASP A 113 0.59 16.24 12.28
C ASP A 113 -0.57 15.56 11.54
N LEU A 114 -0.26 14.84 10.45
CA LEU A 114 -1.24 13.99 9.77
C LEU A 114 -1.66 12.82 10.67
N SER A 115 -2.93 12.45 10.62
CA SER A 115 -3.34 11.24 11.31
C SER A 115 -2.83 9.98 10.57
N PRO A 116 -2.39 8.94 11.30
CA PRO A 116 -1.90 7.69 10.72
C PRO A 116 -2.92 7.04 9.76
N GLU A 117 -4.22 7.17 10.07
CA GLU A 117 -5.30 6.62 9.25
C GLU A 117 -5.36 7.29 7.87
N ARG A 118 -5.18 8.62 7.81
CA ARG A 118 -5.17 9.34 6.52
C ARG A 118 -3.97 8.93 5.67
N VAL A 119 -2.80 8.81 6.29
CA VAL A 119 -1.58 8.36 5.61
C VAL A 119 -1.76 6.93 5.09
N TRP A 120 -2.27 6.02 5.94
CA TRP A 120 -2.55 4.65 5.53
C TRP A 120 -3.56 4.57 4.39
N MET A 121 -4.62 5.37 4.43
CA MET A 121 -5.63 5.38 3.36
C MET A 121 -5.06 5.79 2.00
N GLU A 122 -4.14 6.75 1.93
CA GLU A 122 -3.47 7.11 0.68
C GLU A 122 -2.50 5.98 0.23
N THR A 123 -1.78 5.38 1.16
CA THR A 123 -0.89 4.22 0.91
C THR A 123 -1.68 3.04 0.38
N LYS A 124 -2.75 2.66 1.06
CA LYS A 124 -3.62 1.54 0.64
C LYS A 124 -4.16 1.74 -0.76
N LYS A 125 -4.72 2.92 -1.04
CA LYS A 125 -5.22 3.27 -2.39
C LYS A 125 -4.13 3.23 -3.46
N ALA A 126 -2.88 3.54 -3.10
CA ALA A 126 -1.77 3.43 -4.03
C ALA A 126 -1.41 1.97 -4.32
N LEU A 127 -1.42 1.10 -3.30
CA LEU A 127 -1.16 -0.33 -3.45
C LEU A 127 -2.23 -1.05 -4.29
N GLU A 128 -3.46 -0.55 -4.32
CA GLU A 128 -4.56 -1.06 -5.16
C GLU A 128 -4.37 -0.79 -6.65
N ASN A 129 -3.38 0.01 -7.05
CA ASN A 129 -3.12 0.39 -8.44
C ASN A 129 -1.98 -0.40 -9.07
N ASN A 130 -1.92 -0.39 -10.41
CA ASN A 130 -0.93 -1.15 -11.18
C ASN A 130 0.50 -0.60 -11.06
N PHE A 131 0.64 0.72 -10.82
CA PHE A 131 1.93 1.40 -10.67
C PHE A 131 2.17 1.80 -9.22
N SER A 132 1.89 0.89 -8.29
CA SER A 132 2.01 1.13 -6.84
C SER A 132 3.42 1.51 -6.41
N ASP A 133 4.45 1.02 -7.10
CA ASP A 133 5.84 1.39 -6.91
C ASP A 133 6.10 2.90 -7.09
N GLN A 134 5.35 3.55 -7.99
CA GLN A 134 5.47 4.99 -8.24
C GLN A 134 5.07 5.84 -7.02
N PHE A 135 4.18 5.33 -6.17
CA PHE A 135 3.89 5.99 -4.89
C PHE A 135 5.16 6.15 -4.06
N PHE A 136 5.83 5.05 -3.78
CA PHE A 136 7.02 5.03 -2.94
C PHE A 136 8.22 5.74 -3.60
N LYS A 137 8.42 5.55 -4.90
CA LYS A 137 9.44 6.29 -5.67
C LYS A 137 9.22 7.80 -5.60
N THR A 138 7.95 8.23 -5.63
CA THR A 138 7.58 9.65 -5.49
C THR A 138 7.88 10.17 -4.09
N LEU A 139 7.61 9.39 -3.03
CA LEU A 139 7.98 9.77 -1.66
C LEU A 139 9.49 10.01 -1.53
N ILE A 140 10.31 9.14 -2.09
CA ILE A 140 11.77 9.30 -2.09
C ILE A 140 12.17 10.53 -2.90
N LYS A 141 11.68 10.65 -4.14
CA LYS A 141 12.05 11.73 -5.08
C LYS A 141 11.79 13.13 -4.51
N TYR A 142 10.72 13.30 -3.75
CA TYR A 142 10.30 14.61 -3.22
C TYR A 142 10.52 14.76 -1.71
N HIS A 143 11.33 13.88 -1.10
CA HIS A 143 11.68 13.92 0.33
C HIS A 143 10.46 13.88 1.26
N LEU A 144 9.44 13.08 0.91
CA LEU A 144 8.19 12.94 1.64
C LEU A 144 8.17 11.71 2.58
N THR A 145 9.33 11.11 2.82
CA THR A 145 9.43 9.86 3.60
C THR A 145 9.33 10.07 5.12
N ASP A 146 9.71 11.25 5.61
CA ASP A 146 9.63 11.57 7.05
C ASP A 146 8.26 12.21 7.40
N PRO A 147 7.64 11.82 8.50
CA PRO A 147 8.06 10.82 9.49
C PRO A 147 7.56 9.40 9.22
N TRP A 148 6.67 9.21 8.23
CA TRP A 148 5.84 8.01 8.08
C TRP A 148 6.57 6.82 7.46
N PHE A 149 7.60 7.09 6.64
CA PHE A 149 8.33 6.09 5.86
C PHE A 149 9.85 6.26 5.99
N LYS A 150 10.35 6.61 7.20
CA LYS A 150 11.77 6.91 7.45
C LYS A 150 12.75 5.86 6.95
N ASN A 151 12.37 4.58 7.02
CA ASN A 151 13.20 3.46 6.63
C ASN A 151 13.00 3.04 5.17
N LEU A 152 12.28 3.82 4.38
CA LEU A 152 12.09 3.58 2.96
C LEU A 152 13.38 3.93 2.18
N LYS A 153 14.09 2.90 1.73
CA LYS A 153 15.35 3.02 0.97
C LYS A 153 15.24 2.44 -0.43
N SER A 154 14.48 1.37 -0.55
CA SER A 154 14.32 0.62 -1.80
C SER A 154 12.84 0.46 -2.12
N VAL A 155 12.51 0.31 -3.41
CA VAL A 155 11.14 0.17 -3.88
C VAL A 155 11.01 -1.09 -4.72
N SER A 156 10.15 -1.99 -4.26
CA SER A 156 9.60 -3.11 -5.01
C SER A 156 8.17 -3.32 -4.56
N CYS A 157 7.26 -3.57 -5.49
CA CYS A 157 5.86 -3.84 -5.21
C CYS A 157 5.43 -5.08 -5.99
N ASP A 158 6.17 -6.15 -5.78
CA ASP A 158 5.90 -7.43 -6.41
C ASP A 158 4.61 -8.06 -5.85
N GLY A 159 3.92 -8.83 -6.71
CA GLY A 159 2.63 -9.43 -6.38
C GLY A 159 1.43 -8.72 -6.98
N ASP A 160 0.32 -9.44 -7.09
CA ASP A 160 -0.94 -9.00 -7.72
C ASP A 160 -1.93 -8.38 -6.72
N LEU A 161 -1.84 -8.73 -5.43
CA LEU A 161 -2.70 -8.21 -4.38
C LEU A 161 -2.02 -7.07 -3.59
N PRO A 162 -2.78 -6.07 -3.12
CA PRO A 162 -2.23 -4.97 -2.33
C PRO A 162 -1.45 -5.41 -1.10
N GLU A 163 -1.91 -6.47 -0.42
CA GLU A 163 -1.25 -7.07 0.74
C GLU A 163 0.11 -7.65 0.41
N LEU A 164 0.25 -8.25 -0.78
CA LEU A 164 1.50 -8.84 -1.26
C LEU A 164 2.50 -7.74 -1.64
N LYS A 165 2.05 -6.72 -2.36
CA LYS A 165 2.87 -5.55 -2.68
C LYS A 165 3.43 -4.87 -1.42
N TRP A 166 2.60 -4.75 -0.38
CA TRP A 166 3.05 -4.24 0.91
C TRP A 166 4.05 -5.17 1.59
N ALA A 167 3.80 -6.48 1.56
CA ALA A 167 4.73 -7.45 2.13
C ALA A 167 6.09 -7.42 1.43
N ASP A 168 6.12 -7.26 0.11
CA ASP A 168 7.36 -7.11 -0.65
C ASP A 168 8.09 -5.80 -0.33
N MET A 169 7.37 -4.69 -0.24
CA MET A 169 7.93 -3.42 0.24
C MET A 169 8.58 -3.54 1.61
N GLN A 170 7.93 -4.25 2.54
CA GLN A 170 8.47 -4.51 3.87
C GLN A 170 9.74 -5.37 3.79
N ARG A 171 9.72 -6.43 2.98
CA ARG A 171 10.86 -7.34 2.79
C ARG A 171 12.12 -6.60 2.35
N ILE A 172 12.02 -5.80 1.29
CA ILE A 172 13.20 -5.08 0.74
C ILE A 172 13.69 -3.93 1.62
N ASN A 173 12.88 -3.52 2.62
CA ASN A 173 13.25 -2.52 3.62
C ASN A 173 13.43 -3.16 5.02
N CYS A 174 13.89 -4.42 5.06
CA CYS A 174 14.24 -5.16 6.29
C CYS A 174 13.10 -5.24 7.30
N PHE A 175 11.84 -5.25 6.83
CA PHE A 175 10.64 -5.31 7.67
C PHE A 175 10.49 -4.15 8.67
N GLN A 176 11.02 -2.98 8.35
CA GLN A 176 11.06 -1.82 9.25
C GLN A 176 10.24 -0.62 8.75
N LEU A 177 9.39 -0.80 7.72
CA LEU A 177 8.57 0.30 7.24
C LEU A 177 7.39 0.57 8.18
N SER A 178 7.20 1.83 8.52
CA SER A 178 5.92 2.41 8.99
C SER A 178 5.26 1.68 10.16
N ALA A 179 6.02 1.40 11.23
CA ALA A 179 5.50 0.75 12.44
C ALA A 179 4.32 1.49 13.10
N SER A 180 4.14 2.78 12.81
CA SER A 180 3.08 3.63 13.37
C SER A 180 1.78 3.68 12.57
N LEU A 181 1.71 3.05 11.38
CA LEU A 181 0.50 3.05 10.57
C LEU A 181 -0.50 1.98 11.03
N PRO A 182 -1.81 2.24 10.98
CA PRO A 182 -2.86 1.29 11.35
C PRO A 182 -3.09 0.26 10.23
N ILE A 183 -2.14 -0.66 10.10
CA ILE A 183 -2.13 -1.66 9.03
C ILE A 183 -3.19 -2.73 9.31
N PRO A 184 -4.11 -3.06 8.37
CA PRO A 184 -5.11 -4.09 8.55
C PRO A 184 -4.50 -5.50 8.72
N ASN A 185 -5.22 -6.36 9.42
CA ASN A 185 -4.79 -7.74 9.70
C ASN A 185 -4.49 -8.57 8.44
N SER A 186 -5.16 -8.32 7.30
CA SER A 186 -4.86 -9.01 6.04
C SER A 186 -3.43 -8.73 5.56
N TYR A 187 -2.97 -7.49 5.66
CA TYR A 187 -1.60 -7.07 5.31
C TYR A 187 -0.57 -7.66 6.28
N ILE A 188 -0.90 -7.68 7.59
CA ILE A 188 -0.02 -8.29 8.61
C ILE A 188 0.14 -9.78 8.35
N LYS A 189 -0.95 -10.48 8.06
CA LYS A 189 -0.92 -11.92 7.74
C LYS A 189 -0.10 -12.21 6.49
N ALA A 190 -0.25 -11.42 5.42
CA ALA A 190 0.56 -11.56 4.21
C ALA A 190 2.05 -11.42 4.53
N LEU A 191 2.41 -10.40 5.32
CA LEU A 191 3.77 -10.15 5.76
C LEU A 191 4.35 -11.30 6.59
N GLU A 192 3.60 -11.81 7.55
CA GLU A 192 4.00 -12.94 8.39
C GLU A 192 4.18 -14.22 7.56
N SER A 193 3.25 -14.47 6.63
CA SER A 193 3.35 -15.62 5.71
C SER A 193 4.61 -15.51 4.83
N LEU A 194 4.91 -14.33 4.30
CA LEU A 194 6.13 -14.11 3.52
C LEU A 194 7.40 -14.36 4.35
N LYS A 195 7.46 -13.85 5.58
CA LYS A 195 8.59 -14.12 6.50
C LYS A 195 8.79 -15.62 6.74
N GLN A 196 7.69 -16.34 6.96
CA GLN A 196 7.76 -17.80 7.17
C GLN A 196 8.26 -18.52 5.93
N VAL A 197 7.82 -18.12 4.71
CA VAL A 197 8.31 -18.68 3.45
C VAL A 197 9.81 -18.42 3.27
N ILE A 198 10.28 -17.20 3.52
CA ILE A 198 11.69 -16.85 3.45
C ILE A 198 12.51 -17.69 4.43
N ASN A 199 12.11 -17.74 5.70
CA ASN A 199 12.79 -18.54 6.71
C ASN A 199 12.83 -20.04 6.34
N PHE A 200 11.75 -20.55 5.73
CA PHE A 200 11.69 -21.92 5.24
C PHE A 200 12.72 -22.19 4.13
N ILE A 201 12.83 -21.24 3.18
CA ILE A 201 13.79 -21.35 2.08
C ILE A 201 15.22 -21.32 2.60
N GLU A 202 15.52 -20.37 3.50
CA GLU A 202 16.87 -20.11 4.04
C GLU A 202 17.33 -21.17 5.04
N SER A 203 16.42 -21.87 5.70
CA SER A 203 16.81 -22.93 6.66
C SER A 203 17.40 -24.13 5.94
N ASN A 204 18.56 -24.61 6.44
CA ASN A 204 19.19 -25.86 6.02
C ASN A 204 18.85 -27.04 6.97
N ASN A 205 18.09 -26.77 8.03
CA ASN A 205 17.73 -27.76 9.02
C ASN A 205 16.36 -28.39 8.71
N LYS A 206 16.34 -29.69 8.46
CA LYS A 206 15.11 -30.44 8.13
C LYS A 206 14.02 -30.34 9.20
N SER A 207 14.38 -30.48 10.46
CA SER A 207 13.42 -30.42 11.58
C SER A 207 12.84 -29.01 11.70
N GLU A 208 13.66 -27.98 11.47
CA GLU A 208 13.20 -26.58 11.45
C GLU A 208 12.26 -26.31 10.28
N LYS A 209 12.57 -26.81 9.08
CA LYS A 209 11.67 -26.72 7.91
C LYS A 209 10.31 -27.32 8.20
N LEU A 210 10.25 -28.50 8.81
CA LEU A 210 8.98 -29.13 9.18
C LEU A 210 8.19 -28.27 10.16
N ARG A 211 8.85 -27.73 11.20
CA ARG A 211 8.23 -26.83 12.16
C ARG A 211 7.69 -25.54 11.51
N LEU A 212 8.45 -24.97 10.57
CA LEU A 212 8.02 -23.79 9.83
C LEU A 212 6.78 -24.07 8.97
N LEU A 213 6.70 -25.22 8.31
CA LEU A 213 5.52 -25.63 7.54
C LEU A 213 4.27 -25.81 8.42
N GLU A 214 4.43 -26.37 9.61
CA GLU A 214 3.33 -26.45 10.58
C GLU A 214 2.84 -25.06 10.98
N ASN A 215 3.76 -24.14 11.28
CA ASN A 215 3.45 -22.77 11.68
C ASN A 215 2.81 -21.97 10.55
N MET A 216 3.21 -22.20 9.30
CA MET A 216 2.57 -21.58 8.13
C MET A 216 1.10 -21.94 7.99
N ASN A 217 0.66 -23.03 8.61
CA ASN A 217 -0.70 -23.56 8.46
C ASN A 217 -1.11 -23.62 6.97
N VAL A 218 -0.31 -24.34 6.18
CA VAL A 218 -0.37 -24.34 4.71
C VAL A 218 -1.80 -24.53 4.20
N ARG A 219 -2.58 -25.43 4.79
CA ARG A 219 -3.95 -25.68 4.33
C ARG A 219 -4.86 -24.46 4.44
N ARG A 220 -4.76 -23.72 5.54
CA ARG A 220 -5.57 -22.53 5.77
C ARG A 220 -5.11 -21.34 4.92
N ASN A 221 -3.82 -21.28 4.67
CA ASN A 221 -3.17 -20.14 4.02
C ASN A 221 -2.74 -20.47 2.57
N TYR A 222 -3.21 -21.59 2.00
CA TYR A 222 -2.74 -22.10 0.71
C TYR A 222 -2.80 -21.06 -0.40
N GLU A 223 -3.92 -20.34 -0.52
CA GLU A 223 -4.09 -19.32 -1.57
C GLU A 223 -3.02 -18.23 -1.48
N ILE A 224 -2.83 -17.64 -0.29
CA ILE A 224 -1.83 -16.57 -0.13
C ILE A 224 -0.40 -17.09 -0.30
N LEU A 225 -0.10 -18.31 0.14
CA LEU A 225 1.21 -18.92 -0.03
C LEU A 225 1.52 -19.18 -1.51
N MET A 226 0.51 -19.55 -2.31
CA MET A 226 0.68 -19.76 -3.74
C MET A 226 0.88 -18.45 -4.52
N HIS A 227 0.40 -17.32 -4.04
CA HIS A 227 0.66 -16.02 -4.64
C HIS A 227 2.15 -15.62 -4.56
N PHE A 228 2.89 -16.07 -3.54
CA PHE A 228 4.32 -15.77 -3.44
C PHE A 228 5.17 -16.38 -4.57
N LYS A 229 4.63 -17.33 -5.33
CA LYS A 229 5.26 -17.82 -6.57
C LYS A 229 5.48 -16.73 -7.61
N GLN A 230 4.71 -15.64 -7.55
CA GLN A 230 4.80 -14.52 -8.49
C GLN A 230 5.94 -13.56 -8.13
N TYR A 231 6.55 -13.72 -6.96
CA TYR A 231 7.65 -12.85 -6.53
C TYR A 231 8.92 -13.16 -7.32
N GLU A 232 9.43 -12.16 -8.05
CA GLU A 232 10.68 -12.29 -8.81
C GLU A 232 11.84 -12.74 -7.91
N SER A 233 11.87 -12.26 -6.68
CA SER A 233 12.88 -12.64 -5.69
C SER A 233 12.81 -14.10 -5.22
N LEU A 234 11.73 -14.83 -5.53
CA LEU A 234 11.52 -16.22 -5.17
C LEU A 234 11.47 -17.15 -6.40
N ASN A 235 11.80 -16.62 -7.59
CA ASN A 235 11.70 -17.36 -8.86
C ASN A 235 12.45 -18.71 -8.84
N GLU A 236 13.65 -18.76 -8.25
CA GLU A 236 14.44 -19.99 -8.17
C GLU A 236 13.81 -21.06 -7.26
N HIS A 237 12.88 -20.69 -6.41
CA HIS A 237 12.24 -21.57 -5.44
C HIS A 237 10.77 -21.91 -5.77
N GLN A 238 10.23 -21.39 -6.86
CA GLN A 238 8.80 -21.52 -7.18
C GLN A 238 8.34 -22.97 -7.28
N ASP A 239 9.01 -23.78 -8.08
CA ASP A 239 8.65 -25.19 -8.27
C ASP A 239 8.80 -25.99 -6.98
N TYR A 240 9.84 -25.69 -6.21
CA TYR A 240 10.08 -26.30 -4.91
C TYR A 240 8.96 -25.97 -3.92
N LEU A 241 8.59 -24.70 -3.79
CA LEU A 241 7.51 -24.27 -2.90
C LEU A 241 6.17 -24.86 -3.33
N GLU A 242 5.88 -24.86 -4.64
CA GLU A 242 4.64 -25.44 -5.16
C GLU A 242 4.55 -26.93 -4.84
N LYS A 243 5.63 -27.68 -5.07
CA LYS A 243 5.70 -29.11 -4.75
C LYS A 243 5.45 -29.35 -3.26
N ILE A 244 6.10 -28.59 -2.39
CA ILE A 244 5.92 -28.69 -0.93
C ILE A 244 4.48 -28.40 -0.54
N PHE A 245 3.92 -27.28 -0.96
CA PHE A 245 2.56 -26.87 -0.55
C PHE A 245 1.50 -27.85 -1.07
N LYS A 246 1.62 -28.32 -2.31
CA LYS A 246 0.73 -29.35 -2.86
C LYS A 246 0.84 -30.66 -2.10
N SER A 247 2.04 -31.08 -1.73
CA SER A 247 2.24 -32.30 -0.94
C SER A 247 1.59 -32.19 0.44
N VAL A 248 1.72 -31.03 1.11
CA VAL A 248 1.03 -30.78 2.39
C VAL A 248 -0.49 -30.76 2.25
N MET A 249 -1.01 -30.21 1.14
CA MET A 249 -2.47 -30.26 0.86
C MET A 249 -3.00 -31.67 0.66
N ALA A 250 -2.18 -32.57 0.12
CA ALA A 250 -2.54 -33.96 -0.13
C ALA A 250 -2.51 -34.87 1.12
N ILE A 251 -1.93 -34.43 2.26
CA ILE A 251 -1.89 -35.23 3.49
C ILE A 251 -3.31 -35.53 3.95
N ASP A 252 -3.62 -36.80 4.21
CA ASP A 252 -4.89 -37.20 4.83
C ASP A 252 -4.81 -37.08 6.34
N PHE A 253 -5.50 -36.08 6.90
CA PHE A 253 -5.61 -35.86 8.34
C PHE A 253 -6.85 -36.56 8.97
N SER A 254 -7.63 -37.34 8.24
CA SER A 254 -8.77 -38.07 8.79
C SER A 254 -8.34 -39.04 9.90
N VAL A 255 -7.13 -39.55 9.82
CA VAL A 255 -6.51 -40.43 10.82
C VAL A 255 -6.35 -39.76 12.20
N LEU A 256 -6.41 -38.43 12.27
CA LEU A 256 -6.30 -37.68 13.53
C LEU A 256 -7.63 -37.58 14.33
N ALA A 257 -8.76 -37.91 13.72
CA ALA A 257 -10.08 -37.62 14.23
C ALA A 257 -10.39 -38.31 15.61
N ASN A 258 -9.72 -39.43 15.89
CA ASN A 258 -9.97 -40.23 17.09
C ASN A 258 -8.81 -40.19 18.11
N LEU A 259 -7.85 -39.27 17.93
CA LEU A 259 -6.68 -39.16 18.80
C LEU A 259 -6.90 -38.08 19.88
N SER A 260 -6.23 -38.25 21.02
CA SER A 260 -6.14 -37.21 22.03
C SER A 260 -5.30 -36.03 21.55
N GLU A 261 -5.47 -34.84 22.16
CA GLU A 261 -4.72 -33.62 21.75
C GLU A 261 -3.19 -33.82 21.72
N SER A 262 -2.66 -34.59 22.69
CA SER A 262 -1.22 -34.89 22.74
C SER A 262 -0.76 -35.82 21.61
N GLU A 263 -1.58 -36.78 21.23
CA GLU A 263 -1.32 -37.73 20.14
C GLU A 263 -1.46 -37.05 18.78
N VAL A 264 -2.41 -36.12 18.62
CA VAL A 264 -2.64 -35.35 17.38
C VAL A 264 -1.38 -34.60 16.98
N SER A 265 -0.70 -33.92 17.89
CA SER A 265 0.53 -33.17 17.61
C SER A 265 1.63 -34.08 17.07
N ASN A 266 1.89 -35.20 17.76
CA ASN A 266 2.92 -36.16 17.36
C ASN A 266 2.59 -36.82 16.01
N GLN A 267 1.35 -37.27 15.82
CA GLN A 267 0.92 -37.93 14.58
C GLN A 267 0.96 -36.97 13.39
N LYS A 268 0.59 -35.70 13.61
CA LYS A 268 0.70 -34.66 12.59
C LYS A 268 2.14 -34.45 12.12
N GLN A 269 3.09 -34.41 13.05
CA GLN A 269 4.52 -34.30 12.72
C GLN A 269 5.02 -35.51 11.93
N LEU A 270 4.60 -36.71 12.30
CA LEU A 270 4.93 -37.93 11.54
C LEU A 270 4.41 -37.87 10.10
N LEU A 271 3.16 -37.47 9.90
CA LEU A 271 2.57 -37.31 8.57
C LEU A 271 3.34 -36.31 7.71
N TYR A 272 3.72 -35.17 8.28
CA TYR A 272 4.56 -34.18 7.57
C TYR A 272 5.92 -34.78 7.22
N HIS A 273 6.55 -35.48 8.18
CA HIS A 273 7.88 -36.07 7.98
C HIS A 273 7.85 -37.15 6.88
N GLU A 274 6.86 -38.05 6.91
CA GLU A 274 6.72 -39.11 5.91
C GLU A 274 6.45 -38.55 4.51
N THR A 275 5.48 -37.60 4.41
CA THR A 275 5.09 -37.00 3.13
C THR A 275 6.21 -36.20 2.47
N LEU A 276 7.02 -35.52 3.27
CA LEU A 276 8.04 -34.58 2.77
C LEU A 276 9.47 -35.13 2.81
N ARG A 277 9.64 -36.38 3.24
CA ARG A 277 10.97 -36.99 3.45
C ARG A 277 11.90 -36.88 2.27
N GLU A 278 11.36 -37.02 1.06
CA GLU A 278 12.12 -37.02 -0.20
C GLU A 278 12.18 -35.64 -0.87
N ILE A 279 11.48 -34.65 -0.29
CA ILE A 279 11.36 -33.31 -0.90
C ILE A 279 12.19 -32.29 -0.09
N ILE A 280 12.27 -32.44 1.22
CA ILE A 280 13.06 -31.61 2.15
C ILE A 280 14.41 -32.33 2.49
#